data_95da4390609abddec206cde2280cb4b4
#
_entry.id   95da4390609abddec206cde2280cb4b4
#
_cell.length_a   1.000
_cell.length_b   1.000
_cell.length_c   1.000
_cell.angle_alpha   90.00
_cell.angle_beta   90.00
_cell.angle_gamma   90.00
#
_symmetry.space_group_name_H-M   'P 1'
#
loop_
_entity.id
_entity.type
_entity.pdbx_description
1 polymer ?
#
loop_
_entity_poly.entity_id
_entity_poly.type
_entity_poly.pdbx_seq_one_letter_code
_entity_poly.pdbx_strand_id
1 'polypeptide(L)'
;MELKFTAQEEAWRDEVRAFLDQELPPEHAFDHEFDEDDAKWAFAFEFTKKVADKGWVGLTWPVEYGGLGQPVSHRLIMAEEFGYRDAPLLNAIGYGLAAGSLLIGGTEQQKQRFLPEIARFERFWAEGLSEPDAGSDLASLSTRAVRDGDEWVINGQKTYTTWGHRADVLYLAARTDFEAPRHQGLSIFCVDLTLPGISFSALPNLGGGRQNHTYLDDVRIPGDMLIGEVGKGWSYIMNAFYAAGGGLGARHASHRRMLEAVVDYCKTTRLNGAMLIKDPITRSKLAELATIVETERLLSYEALGNAVIGRPPAFGGALGVVVTKENLPRFAQLCNQIVGPLSQLKAGSRWAPLEGETEAWYRQSYANHAGGAPQVKRMVLATRGLGLPR
;
A
#
# COMPACT_ATOMS: atom_id res chain seq x y z
N MET A 1 8.05 -2.88 28.41
CA MET A 1 7.75 -1.77 27.47
C MET A 1 6.25 -1.51 27.58
N GLU A 2 5.84 -0.36 28.10
CA GLU A 2 4.43 0.01 28.07
C GLU A 2 4.12 0.57 26.68
N LEU A 3 3.27 -0.15 25.92
CA LEU A 3 2.79 0.28 24.60
C LEU A 3 1.48 1.07 24.79
N LYS A 4 1.61 2.28 25.34
CA LYS A 4 0.48 3.20 25.54
C LYS A 4 0.74 4.47 24.76
N PHE A 5 -0.29 4.96 24.11
CA PHE A 5 -0.27 6.28 23.52
C PHE A 5 -0.44 7.36 24.60
N THR A 6 0.09 8.54 24.35
CA THR A 6 -0.10 9.72 25.18
C THR A 6 -1.53 10.24 25.09
N ALA A 7 -1.95 11.08 26.01
CA ALA A 7 -3.28 11.71 25.95
C ALA A 7 -3.48 12.52 24.64
N GLN A 8 -2.41 13.12 24.10
CA GLN A 8 -2.48 13.84 22.82
C GLN A 8 -2.67 12.88 21.64
N GLU A 9 -2.01 11.73 21.64
CA GLU A 9 -2.16 10.70 20.60
C GLU A 9 -3.54 10.03 20.67
N GLU A 10 -4.10 9.83 21.86
CA GLU A 10 -5.48 9.34 22.00
C GLU A 10 -6.51 10.38 21.54
N ALA A 11 -6.30 11.67 21.84
CA ALA A 11 -7.14 12.74 21.31
C ALA A 11 -7.09 12.80 19.76
N TRP A 12 -5.91 12.57 19.18
CA TRP A 12 -5.77 12.42 17.74
C TRP A 12 -6.55 11.21 17.20
N ARG A 13 -6.50 10.07 17.88
CA ARG A 13 -7.29 8.88 17.54
C ARG A 13 -8.79 9.19 17.52
N ASP A 14 -9.27 9.90 18.53
CA ASP A 14 -10.67 10.29 18.63
C ASP A 14 -11.07 11.26 17.51
N GLU A 15 -10.20 12.18 17.11
CA GLU A 15 -10.43 13.05 15.95
C GLU A 15 -10.56 12.25 14.65
N VAL A 16 -9.66 11.28 14.43
CA VAL A 16 -9.72 10.40 13.24
C VAL A 16 -11.00 9.58 13.24
N ARG A 17 -11.42 9.03 14.38
CA ARG A 17 -12.68 8.28 14.51
C ARG A 17 -13.90 9.14 14.20
N ALA A 18 -13.96 10.34 14.78
CA ALA A 18 -15.05 11.27 14.54
C ALA A 18 -15.17 11.63 13.05
N PHE A 19 -14.04 11.82 12.37
CA PHE A 19 -14.03 12.03 10.92
C PHE A 19 -14.57 10.82 10.16
N LEU A 20 -14.11 9.60 10.49
CA LEU A 20 -14.57 8.38 9.85
C LEU A 20 -16.06 8.12 10.11
N ASP A 21 -16.56 8.38 11.33
CA ASP A 21 -17.98 8.24 11.67
C ASP A 21 -18.87 9.23 10.89
N GLN A 22 -18.34 10.42 10.58
CA GLN A 22 -19.04 11.42 9.79
C GLN A 22 -19.03 11.11 8.29
N GLU A 23 -17.89 10.64 7.75
CA GLU A 23 -17.64 10.59 6.30
C GLU A 23 -17.81 9.20 5.67
N LEU A 24 -17.81 8.12 6.48
CA LEU A 24 -18.06 6.77 5.97
C LEU A 24 -19.51 6.36 6.25
N PRO A 25 -20.30 6.00 5.22
CA PRO A 25 -21.64 5.44 5.42
C PRO A 25 -21.59 4.15 6.24
N PRO A 26 -22.61 3.87 7.09
CA PRO A 26 -22.64 2.65 7.92
C PRO A 26 -22.58 1.34 7.11
N GLU A 27 -23.17 1.35 5.91
CA GLU A 27 -23.19 0.24 4.95
C GLU A 27 -21.97 0.19 4.06
N HIS A 28 -20.95 0.97 4.38
CA HIS A 28 -19.76 1.06 3.59
C HIS A 28 -19.02 -0.27 3.56
N ALA A 29 -19.06 -0.95 2.43
CA ALA A 29 -18.23 -2.09 2.12
C ALA A 29 -17.42 -1.80 0.86
N PHE A 30 -16.15 -1.48 1.03
CA PHE A 30 -15.21 -1.46 -0.09
C PHE A 30 -14.74 -2.89 -0.33
N ASP A 31 -15.34 -3.52 -1.35
CA ASP A 31 -14.71 -4.69 -1.95
C ASP A 31 -13.53 -4.22 -2.82
N HIS A 32 -12.64 -5.16 -3.10
CA HIS A 32 -11.43 -4.85 -3.88
C HIS A 32 -11.66 -4.77 -5.39
N GLU A 33 -12.91 -4.82 -5.83
CA GLU A 33 -13.35 -4.57 -7.19
C GLU A 33 -13.96 -3.15 -7.33
N PHE A 34 -13.78 -2.30 -6.31
CA PHE A 34 -14.39 -0.97 -6.29
C PHE A 34 -13.92 -0.06 -7.44
N ASP A 35 -12.75 -0.31 -7.98
CA ASP A 35 -12.18 0.44 -9.10
C ASP A 35 -12.86 0.16 -10.44
N GLU A 36 -13.62 -0.94 -10.56
CA GLU A 36 -14.46 -1.27 -11.71
C GLU A 36 -15.90 -0.71 -11.57
N ASP A 37 -16.25 -0.18 -10.39
CA ASP A 37 -17.53 0.48 -10.09
C ASP A 37 -17.32 2.00 -10.01
N ASP A 38 -17.80 2.73 -11.03
CA ASP A 38 -17.61 4.18 -11.12
C ASP A 38 -18.20 4.95 -9.93
N ALA A 39 -19.29 4.48 -9.31
CA ALA A 39 -19.88 5.14 -8.15
C ALA A 39 -19.02 4.94 -6.90
N LYS A 40 -18.52 3.73 -6.68
CA LYS A 40 -17.58 3.44 -5.58
C LYS A 40 -16.26 4.17 -5.77
N TRP A 41 -15.76 4.23 -7.00
CA TRP A 41 -14.57 5.00 -7.32
C TRP A 41 -14.75 6.49 -7.03
N ALA A 42 -15.85 7.08 -7.49
CA ALA A 42 -16.16 8.49 -7.24
C ALA A 42 -16.26 8.79 -5.74
N PHE A 43 -16.88 7.88 -4.96
CA PHE A 43 -16.91 8.02 -3.51
C PHE A 43 -15.49 7.98 -2.91
N ALA A 44 -14.65 7.01 -3.28
CA ALA A 44 -13.28 6.89 -2.79
C ALA A 44 -12.45 8.14 -3.13
N PHE A 45 -12.67 8.70 -4.31
CA PHE A 45 -12.01 9.93 -4.75
C PHE A 45 -12.41 11.13 -3.88
N GLU A 46 -13.72 11.36 -3.71
CA GLU A 46 -14.24 12.44 -2.87
C GLU A 46 -13.86 12.27 -1.38
N PHE A 47 -13.89 11.04 -0.87
CA PHE A 47 -13.41 10.74 0.47
C PHE A 47 -11.92 11.11 0.62
N THR A 48 -11.08 10.73 -0.34
CA THR A 48 -9.65 11.08 -0.32
C THR A 48 -9.43 12.59 -0.37
N LYS A 49 -10.23 13.33 -1.13
CA LYS A 49 -10.22 14.80 -1.13
C LYS A 49 -10.49 15.39 0.25
N LYS A 50 -11.50 14.88 0.95
CA LYS A 50 -11.80 15.33 2.32
C LYS A 50 -10.65 15.06 3.29
N VAL A 51 -9.94 13.92 3.13
CA VAL A 51 -8.71 13.63 3.89
C VAL A 51 -7.60 14.63 3.53
N ALA A 52 -7.45 14.97 2.26
CA ALA A 52 -6.49 15.96 1.80
C ALA A 52 -6.80 17.36 2.31
N ASP A 53 -8.07 17.77 2.34
CA ASP A 53 -8.52 19.07 2.89
C ASP A 53 -8.20 19.20 4.40
N LYS A 54 -8.12 18.09 5.13
CA LYS A 54 -7.60 18.04 6.51
C LYS A 54 -6.07 18.16 6.59
N GLY A 55 -5.36 18.11 5.46
CA GLY A 55 -3.89 18.02 5.40
C GLY A 55 -3.32 16.65 5.77
N TRP A 56 -4.18 15.63 5.94
CA TRP A 56 -3.78 14.32 6.48
C TRP A 56 -3.02 13.46 5.47
N VAL A 57 -3.06 13.76 4.18
CA VAL A 57 -2.23 13.09 3.17
C VAL A 57 -0.74 13.35 3.42
N GLY A 58 -0.38 14.61 3.68
CA GLY A 58 0.98 15.04 4.03
C GLY A 58 1.27 15.08 5.54
N LEU A 59 0.56 14.30 6.37
CA LEU A 59 0.51 14.40 7.82
C LEU A 59 1.87 14.59 8.51
N THR A 60 2.89 13.85 8.06
CA THR A 60 4.24 13.85 8.65
C THR A 60 5.29 14.65 7.87
N TRP A 61 4.90 15.27 6.74
CA TRP A 61 5.85 15.99 5.91
C TRP A 61 6.14 17.40 6.47
N PRO A 62 7.26 18.02 6.04
CA PRO A 62 7.55 19.41 6.38
C PRO A 62 6.43 20.36 5.94
N VAL A 63 6.17 21.36 6.79
CA VAL A 63 5.06 22.32 6.57
C VAL A 63 5.27 23.14 5.30
N GLU A 64 6.53 23.48 4.97
CA GLU A 64 6.91 24.22 3.77
C GLU A 64 6.53 23.53 2.46
N TYR A 65 6.25 22.23 2.49
CA TYR A 65 5.82 21.44 1.33
C TYR A 65 4.35 20.98 1.42
N GLY A 66 3.55 21.63 2.26
CA GLY A 66 2.12 21.32 2.41
C GLY A 66 1.82 20.19 3.39
N GLY A 67 2.79 19.77 4.19
CA GLY A 67 2.60 18.80 5.28
C GLY A 67 2.14 19.46 6.57
N LEU A 68 1.84 18.64 7.58
CA LEU A 68 1.46 19.11 8.92
C LEU A 68 2.59 18.95 9.96
N GLY A 69 3.72 18.34 9.61
CA GLY A 69 4.84 18.12 10.51
C GLY A 69 4.52 17.29 11.75
N GLN A 70 3.43 16.48 11.68
CA GLN A 70 2.98 15.67 12.82
C GLN A 70 3.93 14.50 13.08
N PRO A 71 3.97 14.00 14.32
CA PRO A 71 4.77 12.82 14.67
C PRO A 71 4.36 11.58 13.86
N VAL A 72 5.32 10.67 13.64
CA VAL A 72 5.07 9.40 12.94
C VAL A 72 4.03 8.50 13.64
N SER A 73 3.85 8.64 14.95
CA SER A 73 2.79 7.96 15.72
C SER A 73 1.39 8.34 15.24
N HIS A 74 1.17 9.62 14.86
CA HIS A 74 -0.11 10.07 14.31
C HIS A 74 -0.45 9.35 13.00
N ARG A 75 0.56 9.09 12.16
CA ARG A 75 0.38 8.33 10.91
C ARG A 75 0.00 6.87 11.19
N LEU A 76 0.62 6.22 12.17
CA LEU A 76 0.24 4.85 12.54
C LEU A 76 -1.19 4.80 13.08
N ILE A 77 -1.55 5.72 13.99
CA ILE A 77 -2.91 5.80 14.57
C ILE A 77 -3.95 6.00 13.45
N MET A 78 -3.72 6.94 12.53
CA MET A 78 -4.61 7.14 11.39
C MET A 78 -4.73 5.87 10.53
N ALA A 79 -3.61 5.21 10.22
CA ALA A 79 -3.62 3.98 9.45
C ALA A 79 -4.36 2.83 10.16
N GLU A 80 -4.29 2.73 11.50
CA GLU A 80 -5.06 1.77 12.30
C GLU A 80 -6.57 2.02 12.18
N GLU A 81 -7.01 3.26 12.38
CA GLU A 81 -8.44 3.58 12.33
C GLU A 81 -8.99 3.45 10.90
N PHE A 82 -8.23 3.89 9.89
CA PHE A 82 -8.59 3.69 8.47
C PHE A 82 -8.63 2.21 8.10
N GLY A 83 -7.65 1.43 8.51
CA GLY A 83 -7.61 -0.01 8.26
C GLY A 83 -8.73 -0.78 8.97
N TYR A 84 -9.09 -0.38 10.19
CA TYR A 84 -10.20 -0.99 10.93
C TYR A 84 -11.56 -0.72 10.27
N ARG A 85 -11.72 0.45 9.66
CA ARG A 85 -12.97 0.88 9.00
C ARG A 85 -12.97 0.60 7.49
N ASP A 86 -11.92 -0.03 6.96
CA ASP A 86 -11.71 -0.21 5.50
C ASP A 86 -11.87 1.10 4.70
N ALA A 87 -11.39 2.21 5.24
CA ALA A 87 -11.55 3.53 4.63
C ALA A 87 -10.71 3.65 3.34
N PRO A 88 -11.30 4.14 2.23
CA PRO A 88 -10.66 4.18 0.92
C PRO A 88 -9.73 5.39 0.78
N LEU A 89 -8.47 5.26 1.18
CA LEU A 89 -7.47 6.29 0.94
C LEU A 89 -6.71 5.99 -0.36
N LEU A 90 -7.03 6.74 -1.40
CA LEU A 90 -6.38 6.64 -2.71
C LEU A 90 -4.99 7.31 -2.73
N ASN A 91 -4.27 7.17 -3.86
CA ASN A 91 -3.00 7.85 -4.16
C ASN A 91 -1.79 7.37 -3.33
N ALA A 92 -1.79 6.10 -2.90
CA ALA A 92 -0.68 5.53 -2.14
C ALA A 92 0.69 5.69 -2.84
N ILE A 93 0.72 5.71 -4.17
CA ILE A 93 1.92 5.95 -4.96
C ILE A 93 2.38 7.41 -4.85
N GLY A 94 1.43 8.35 -4.93
CA GLY A 94 1.72 9.78 -4.77
C GLY A 94 2.33 10.09 -3.40
N TYR A 95 1.60 9.81 -2.32
CA TYR A 95 2.06 10.15 -0.97
C TYR A 95 3.13 9.21 -0.40
N GLY A 96 3.27 8.00 -0.94
CA GLY A 96 4.28 7.03 -0.51
C GLY A 96 5.57 7.11 -1.32
N LEU A 97 5.53 6.71 -2.59
CA LEU A 97 6.73 6.59 -3.41
C LEU A 97 7.20 7.91 -4.01
N ALA A 98 6.29 8.66 -4.66
CA ALA A 98 6.64 9.90 -5.33
C ALA A 98 7.09 10.97 -4.32
N ALA A 99 6.28 11.23 -3.30
CA ALA A 99 6.65 12.18 -2.25
C ALA A 99 7.89 11.76 -1.47
N GLY A 100 8.03 10.47 -1.15
CA GLY A 100 9.24 9.95 -0.51
C GLY A 100 10.49 10.18 -1.33
N SER A 101 10.43 9.95 -2.65
CA SER A 101 11.55 10.20 -3.57
C SER A 101 11.85 11.69 -3.72
N LEU A 102 10.82 12.53 -3.81
CA LEU A 102 10.97 14.00 -3.90
C LEU A 102 11.59 14.57 -2.62
N LEU A 103 11.13 14.16 -1.45
CA LEU A 103 11.69 14.63 -0.17
C LEU A 103 13.15 14.29 -0.01
N ILE A 104 13.59 13.14 -0.52
CA ILE A 104 14.97 12.64 -0.39
C ILE A 104 15.88 13.22 -1.47
N GLY A 105 15.45 13.24 -2.73
CA GLY A 105 16.29 13.52 -3.87
C GLY A 105 15.82 14.64 -4.79
N GLY A 106 14.58 15.11 -4.66
CA GLY A 106 14.04 16.15 -5.51
C GLY A 106 14.75 17.49 -5.31
N THR A 107 14.87 18.27 -6.39
CA THR A 107 15.32 19.67 -6.29
C THR A 107 14.30 20.48 -5.51
N GLU A 108 14.71 21.63 -4.96
CA GLU A 108 13.79 22.51 -4.23
C GLU A 108 12.59 22.93 -5.08
N GLN A 109 12.83 23.23 -6.36
CA GLN A 109 11.77 23.54 -7.31
C GLN A 109 10.77 22.38 -7.48
N GLN A 110 11.26 21.14 -7.57
CA GLN A 110 10.42 19.96 -7.67
C GLN A 110 9.59 19.73 -6.39
N LYS A 111 10.21 19.90 -5.22
CA LYS A 111 9.51 19.78 -3.93
C LYS A 111 8.38 20.81 -3.81
N GLN A 112 8.65 22.07 -4.11
CA GLN A 112 7.67 23.14 -4.06
C GLN A 112 6.52 22.95 -5.08
N ARG A 113 6.78 22.32 -6.21
CA ARG A 113 5.79 22.05 -7.24
C ARG A 113 4.93 20.83 -6.89
N PHE A 114 5.55 19.65 -6.67
CA PHE A 114 4.84 18.38 -6.62
C PHE A 114 4.33 17.99 -5.23
N LEU A 115 5.04 18.32 -4.14
CA LEU A 115 4.61 17.89 -2.81
C LEU A 115 3.28 18.52 -2.39
N PRO A 116 3.05 19.85 -2.57
CA PRO A 116 1.74 20.44 -2.28
C PRO A 116 0.62 19.88 -3.18
N GLU A 117 0.91 19.59 -4.46
CA GLU A 117 -0.05 18.98 -5.39
C GLU A 117 -0.50 17.59 -4.89
N ILE A 118 0.46 16.78 -4.42
CA ILE A 118 0.17 15.45 -3.85
C ILE A 118 -0.57 15.59 -2.52
N ALA A 119 -0.17 16.52 -1.65
CA ALA A 119 -0.79 16.72 -0.34
C ALA A 119 -2.28 17.12 -0.47
N ARG A 120 -2.62 17.95 -1.48
CA ARG A 120 -4.00 18.36 -1.77
C ARG A 120 -4.78 17.39 -2.66
N PHE A 121 -4.16 16.27 -3.06
CA PHE A 121 -4.77 15.29 -3.95
C PHE A 121 -5.30 15.93 -5.26
N GLU A 122 -4.50 16.81 -5.86
CA GLU A 122 -4.85 17.48 -7.11
C GLU A 122 -4.65 16.58 -8.33
N ARG A 123 -3.73 15.61 -8.25
CA ARG A 123 -3.46 14.60 -9.28
C ARG A 123 -3.32 13.22 -8.67
N PHE A 124 -3.83 12.22 -9.36
CA PHE A 124 -3.74 10.82 -8.96
C PHE A 124 -2.53 10.14 -9.61
N TRP A 125 -1.73 9.43 -8.81
CA TRP A 125 -0.48 8.83 -9.23
C TRP A 125 -0.56 7.31 -9.30
N ALA A 126 -0.06 6.74 -10.41
CA ALA A 126 0.18 5.32 -10.56
C ALA A 126 1.69 5.01 -10.58
N GLU A 127 2.06 3.74 -10.39
CA GLU A 127 3.46 3.32 -10.50
C GLU A 127 3.75 2.59 -11.81
N GLY A 128 4.91 2.90 -12.42
CA GLY A 128 5.49 2.22 -13.56
C GLY A 128 6.88 1.69 -13.19
N LEU A 129 6.94 0.68 -12.33
CA LEU A 129 8.21 0.05 -11.90
C LEU A 129 8.44 -1.26 -12.63
N SER A 130 7.59 -2.27 -12.39
CA SER A 130 7.74 -3.63 -12.91
C SER A 130 7.56 -3.71 -14.43
N GLU A 131 8.27 -4.66 -15.04
CA GLU A 131 8.15 -5.01 -16.46
C GLU A 131 7.82 -6.50 -16.59
N PRO A 132 7.40 -6.99 -17.78
CA PRO A 132 7.13 -8.41 -17.96
C PRO A 132 8.28 -9.31 -17.49
N ASP A 133 9.53 -8.91 -17.74
CA ASP A 133 10.74 -9.68 -17.40
C ASP A 133 11.49 -9.13 -16.17
N ALA A 134 10.98 -8.06 -15.52
CA ALA A 134 11.65 -7.42 -14.38
C ALA A 134 10.67 -7.08 -13.25
N GLY A 135 10.39 -8.05 -12.39
CA GLY A 135 9.56 -7.88 -11.18
C GLY A 135 10.42 -7.83 -9.92
N SER A 136 10.69 -8.99 -9.30
CA SER A 136 11.54 -9.08 -8.10
C SER A 136 12.98 -8.62 -8.35
N ASP A 137 13.53 -8.86 -9.55
CA ASP A 137 14.78 -8.25 -10.02
C ASP A 137 14.50 -6.92 -10.74
N LEU A 138 13.94 -5.96 -10.01
CA LEU A 138 13.60 -4.63 -10.56
C LEU A 138 14.82 -3.94 -11.20
N ALA A 139 16.01 -4.21 -10.72
CA ALA A 139 17.24 -3.63 -11.27
C ALA A 139 17.54 -4.08 -12.70
N SER A 140 16.88 -5.12 -13.20
CA SER A 140 17.00 -5.60 -14.58
C SER A 140 16.06 -4.94 -15.58
N LEU A 141 15.25 -3.95 -15.16
CA LEU A 141 14.31 -3.24 -16.02
C LEU A 141 14.98 -2.67 -17.28
N SER A 142 14.26 -2.68 -18.40
CA SER A 142 14.73 -2.37 -19.74
C SER A 142 14.09 -1.13 -20.37
N THR A 143 12.99 -0.60 -19.82
CA THR A 143 12.41 0.67 -20.25
C THR A 143 13.49 1.73 -20.32
N ARG A 144 13.64 2.38 -21.50
CA ARG A 144 14.71 3.31 -21.81
C ARG A 144 14.24 4.73 -21.67
N ALA A 145 15.09 5.60 -21.13
CA ALA A 145 14.94 7.04 -21.23
C ALA A 145 16.24 7.64 -21.79
N VAL A 146 16.17 8.23 -22.97
CA VAL A 146 17.30 8.79 -23.69
C VAL A 146 17.15 10.30 -23.76
N ARG A 147 18.23 11.02 -23.44
CA ARG A 147 18.23 12.48 -23.51
C ARG A 147 18.24 12.94 -24.99
N ASP A 148 17.33 13.85 -25.32
CA ASP A 148 17.23 14.49 -26.63
C ASP A 148 17.04 16.01 -26.43
N GLY A 149 18.14 16.77 -26.49
CA GLY A 149 18.13 18.18 -26.13
C GLY A 149 17.72 18.42 -24.68
N ASP A 150 16.63 19.18 -24.48
CA ASP A 150 16.08 19.47 -23.14
C ASP A 150 15.00 18.50 -22.70
N GLU A 151 14.72 17.49 -23.52
CA GLU A 151 13.70 16.46 -23.24
C GLU A 151 14.32 15.09 -22.99
N TRP A 152 13.47 14.19 -22.44
CA TRP A 152 13.72 12.75 -22.43
C TRP A 152 12.73 12.05 -23.38
N VAL A 153 13.22 11.10 -24.15
CA VAL A 153 12.41 10.20 -24.98
C VAL A 153 12.36 8.84 -24.30
N ILE A 154 11.17 8.38 -24.00
CA ILE A 154 10.95 7.16 -23.21
C ILE A 154 10.29 6.09 -24.07
N ASN A 155 10.87 4.89 -24.07
CA ASN A 155 10.38 3.71 -24.75
C ASN A 155 10.42 2.49 -23.85
N GLY A 156 9.34 1.70 -23.85
CA GLY A 156 9.27 0.45 -23.08
C GLY A 156 7.89 0.02 -22.73
N GLN A 157 7.83 -0.96 -21.82
CA GLN A 157 6.57 -1.51 -21.32
C GLN A 157 6.63 -1.71 -19.83
N LYS A 158 5.58 -1.29 -19.12
CA LYS A 158 5.38 -1.60 -17.70
C LYS A 158 4.22 -2.58 -17.54
N THR A 159 4.26 -3.31 -16.42
CA THR A 159 3.19 -4.24 -16.05
C THR A 159 2.77 -4.04 -14.60
N TYR A 160 1.56 -4.50 -14.27
CA TYR A 160 0.95 -4.33 -12.95
C TYR A 160 0.77 -2.86 -12.54
N THR A 161 0.59 -1.95 -13.50
CA THR A 161 0.28 -0.54 -13.23
C THR A 161 -1.14 -0.43 -12.68
N THR A 162 -1.25 -0.55 -11.35
CA THR A 162 -2.53 -0.49 -10.65
C THR A 162 -3.15 0.89 -10.87
N TRP A 163 -4.43 0.89 -11.30
CA TRP A 163 -5.22 2.10 -11.60
C TRP A 163 -4.61 3.06 -12.64
N GLY A 164 -3.64 2.62 -13.44
CA GLY A 164 -3.02 3.46 -14.47
C GLY A 164 -4.01 4.09 -15.43
N HIS A 165 -5.10 3.41 -15.75
CA HIS A 165 -6.19 3.91 -16.62
C HIS A 165 -7.04 5.03 -15.98
N ARG A 166 -6.88 5.29 -14.69
CA ARG A 166 -7.56 6.34 -13.92
C ARG A 166 -6.61 7.41 -13.38
N ALA A 167 -5.30 7.20 -13.55
CA ALA A 167 -4.27 8.08 -12.99
C ALA A 167 -3.92 9.21 -13.97
N ASP A 168 -3.42 10.30 -13.40
CA ASP A 168 -2.93 11.48 -14.13
C ASP A 168 -1.42 11.42 -14.36
N VAL A 169 -0.69 10.83 -13.40
CA VAL A 169 0.79 10.81 -13.39
C VAL A 169 1.30 9.40 -13.17
N LEU A 170 2.33 9.03 -13.93
CA LEU A 170 3.08 7.80 -13.72
C LEU A 170 4.41 8.10 -13.02
N TYR A 171 4.60 7.54 -11.83
CA TYR A 171 5.90 7.43 -11.18
C TYR A 171 6.69 6.32 -11.87
N LEU A 172 7.56 6.72 -12.82
CA LEU A 172 8.18 5.80 -13.77
C LEU A 172 9.66 5.57 -13.44
N ALA A 173 10.07 4.31 -13.31
CA ALA A 173 11.47 3.91 -13.34
C ALA A 173 11.91 3.57 -14.77
N ALA A 174 12.99 4.19 -15.23
CA ALA A 174 13.58 3.89 -16.54
C ALA A 174 15.11 3.85 -16.46
N ARG A 175 15.72 3.17 -17.41
CA ARG A 175 17.17 3.10 -17.57
C ARG A 175 17.67 4.29 -18.39
N THR A 176 18.57 5.04 -17.80
CA THR A 176 19.22 6.22 -18.43
C THR A 176 20.68 5.98 -18.75
N ASP A 177 21.33 4.98 -18.13
CA ASP A 177 22.69 4.55 -18.41
C ASP A 177 22.72 3.01 -18.56
N PHE A 178 23.12 2.57 -19.76
CA PHE A 178 23.14 1.15 -20.15
C PHE A 178 24.47 0.46 -19.86
N GLU A 179 25.51 1.24 -19.63
CA GLU A 179 26.88 0.75 -19.31
C GLU A 179 27.10 0.68 -17.80
N ALA A 180 26.35 1.43 -17.02
CA ALA A 180 26.46 1.45 -15.57
C ALA A 180 26.02 0.10 -14.94
N PRO A 181 26.54 -0.26 -13.76
CA PRO A 181 26.03 -1.37 -12.97
C PRO A 181 24.51 -1.25 -12.78
N ARG A 182 23.80 -2.37 -12.82
CA ARG A 182 22.31 -2.45 -12.89
C ARG A 182 21.59 -1.43 -12.00
N HIS A 183 22.01 -1.28 -10.73
CA HIS A 183 21.36 -0.37 -9.77
C HIS A 183 21.72 1.11 -9.96
N GLN A 184 22.78 1.41 -10.69
CA GLN A 184 23.28 2.79 -10.88
C GLN A 184 22.80 3.44 -12.18
N GLY A 185 22.26 2.64 -13.11
CA GLY A 185 21.77 3.14 -14.40
C GLY A 185 20.28 3.52 -14.39
N LEU A 186 19.64 3.54 -13.24
CA LEU A 186 18.18 3.77 -13.14
C LEU A 186 17.86 5.20 -12.67
N SER A 187 16.87 5.80 -13.31
CA SER A 187 16.32 7.11 -12.94
C SER A 187 14.82 7.05 -12.76
N ILE A 188 14.24 8.03 -12.07
CA ILE A 188 12.82 8.15 -11.82
C ILE A 188 12.28 9.39 -12.51
N PHE A 189 11.12 9.25 -13.12
CA PHE A 189 10.43 10.30 -13.85
C PHE A 189 8.99 10.47 -13.38
N CYS A 190 8.51 11.72 -13.41
CA CYS A 190 7.10 12.06 -13.37
C CYS A 190 6.58 12.16 -14.80
N VAL A 191 5.73 11.23 -15.24
CA VAL A 191 5.22 11.20 -16.61
C VAL A 191 3.74 11.51 -16.59
N ASP A 192 3.32 12.55 -17.30
CA ASP A 192 1.91 12.87 -17.50
C ASP A 192 1.27 11.81 -18.41
N LEU A 193 0.22 11.16 -17.93
CA LEU A 193 -0.41 10.04 -18.63
C LEU A 193 -1.30 10.48 -19.81
N THR A 194 -1.48 11.77 -20.02
CA THR A 194 -2.19 12.32 -21.18
C THR A 194 -1.29 12.52 -22.40
N LEU A 195 0.03 12.33 -22.25
CA LEU A 195 0.99 12.50 -23.33
C LEU A 195 0.77 11.47 -24.46
N PRO A 196 1.03 11.85 -25.72
CA PRO A 196 0.99 10.91 -26.84
C PRO A 196 2.05 9.81 -26.67
N GLY A 197 1.76 8.64 -27.25
CA GLY A 197 2.64 7.46 -27.16
C GLY A 197 2.37 6.59 -25.92
N ILE A 198 1.44 6.97 -25.04
CA ILE A 198 1.06 6.16 -23.88
C ILE A 198 -0.25 5.42 -24.15
N SER A 199 -0.25 4.12 -23.89
CA SER A 199 -1.45 3.31 -24.00
C SER A 199 -1.50 2.22 -22.92
N PHE A 200 -2.72 1.74 -22.64
CA PHE A 200 -2.96 0.74 -21.60
C PHE A 200 -3.70 -0.47 -22.16
N SER A 201 -3.36 -1.65 -21.64
CA SER A 201 -4.23 -2.81 -21.77
C SER A 201 -4.54 -3.40 -20.40
N ALA A 202 -5.80 -3.80 -20.21
CA ALA A 202 -6.27 -4.31 -18.94
C ALA A 202 -5.57 -5.63 -18.57
N LEU A 203 -5.20 -5.76 -17.30
CA LEU A 203 -4.64 -6.96 -16.71
C LEU A 203 -5.49 -7.34 -15.46
N PRO A 204 -6.61 -8.07 -15.66
CA PRO A 204 -7.42 -8.51 -14.53
C PRO A 204 -6.65 -9.51 -13.67
N ASN A 205 -6.89 -9.50 -12.36
CA ASN A 205 -6.23 -10.39 -11.42
C ASN A 205 -7.23 -11.16 -10.54
N LEU A 206 -6.77 -12.25 -9.93
CA LEU A 206 -7.61 -13.11 -9.08
C LEU A 206 -8.12 -12.36 -7.84
N GLY A 207 -7.35 -11.42 -7.33
CA GLY A 207 -7.69 -10.65 -6.13
C GLY A 207 -8.85 -9.66 -6.31
N GLY A 208 -9.31 -9.45 -7.53
CA GLY A 208 -10.24 -8.38 -7.91
C GLY A 208 -9.49 -7.11 -8.32
N GLY A 209 -10.24 -6.18 -8.92
CA GLY A 209 -9.69 -4.94 -9.44
C GLY A 209 -8.92 -5.08 -10.75
N ARG A 210 -8.54 -3.95 -11.30
CA ARG A 210 -7.86 -3.85 -12.58
C ARG A 210 -6.43 -3.31 -12.40
N GLN A 211 -5.46 -4.11 -12.84
CA GLN A 211 -4.12 -3.64 -13.17
C GLN A 211 -3.99 -3.42 -14.68
N ASN A 212 -2.88 -2.86 -15.12
CA ASN A 212 -2.66 -2.59 -16.53
C ASN A 212 -1.24 -2.97 -16.96
N HIS A 213 -1.10 -3.36 -18.22
CA HIS A 213 0.13 -3.12 -18.97
C HIS A 213 0.11 -1.68 -19.45
N THR A 214 1.25 -1.00 -19.37
CA THR A 214 1.45 0.37 -19.86
C THR A 214 2.52 0.34 -20.92
N TYR A 215 2.18 0.79 -22.13
CA TYR A 215 3.10 0.87 -23.26
C TYR A 215 3.54 2.32 -23.44
N LEU A 216 4.83 2.51 -23.68
CA LEU A 216 5.48 3.80 -23.86
C LEU A 216 6.21 3.74 -25.20
N ASP A 217 5.77 4.56 -26.15
CA ASP A 217 6.28 4.59 -27.52
C ASP A 217 6.63 6.04 -27.88
N ASP A 218 7.93 6.34 -27.90
CA ASP A 218 8.51 7.66 -28.13
C ASP A 218 7.88 8.78 -27.26
N VAL A 219 7.59 8.47 -26.00
CA VAL A 219 6.99 9.44 -25.08
C VAL A 219 8.00 10.51 -24.73
N ARG A 220 7.70 11.76 -25.07
CA ARG A 220 8.55 12.92 -24.83
C ARG A 220 8.13 13.66 -23.58
N ILE A 221 9.07 13.87 -22.66
CA ILE A 221 8.84 14.63 -21.42
C ILE A 221 9.92 15.68 -21.22
N PRO A 222 9.60 16.84 -20.61
CA PRO A 222 10.59 17.86 -20.24
C PRO A 222 11.68 17.32 -19.32
N GLY A 223 12.86 17.89 -19.40
CA GLY A 223 14.02 17.44 -18.62
C GLY A 223 13.87 17.57 -17.11
N ASP A 224 13.07 18.50 -16.64
CA ASP A 224 12.76 18.76 -15.24
C ASP A 224 11.76 17.75 -14.62
N MET A 225 11.21 16.84 -15.44
CA MET A 225 10.37 15.72 -14.97
C MET A 225 11.19 14.55 -14.42
N LEU A 226 12.51 14.54 -14.56
CA LEU A 226 13.39 13.60 -13.84
C LEU A 226 13.46 13.99 -12.37
N ILE A 227 13.13 13.08 -11.45
CA ILE A 227 13.25 13.32 -10.00
C ILE A 227 14.70 13.23 -9.58
N GLY A 228 15.23 14.33 -9.06
CA GLY A 228 16.59 14.43 -8.53
C GLY A 228 17.68 14.26 -9.61
N GLU A 229 18.61 13.33 -9.40
CA GLU A 229 19.78 13.12 -10.23
C GLU A 229 19.66 11.87 -11.11
N VAL A 230 20.25 11.94 -12.32
CA VAL A 230 20.38 10.79 -13.22
C VAL A 230 21.15 9.65 -12.53
N GLY A 231 20.65 8.42 -12.68
CA GLY A 231 21.31 7.23 -12.13
C GLY A 231 21.06 6.99 -10.63
N LYS A 232 20.33 7.87 -9.94
CA LYS A 232 20.02 7.74 -8.51
C LYS A 232 18.66 7.12 -8.21
N GLY A 233 17.90 6.73 -9.23
CA GLY A 233 16.53 6.21 -9.09
C GLY A 233 16.41 5.02 -8.16
N TRP A 234 17.35 4.07 -8.19
CA TRP A 234 17.35 2.95 -7.26
C TRP A 234 17.38 3.37 -5.80
N SER A 235 18.26 4.31 -5.47
CA SER A 235 18.36 4.86 -4.12
C SER A 235 17.07 5.52 -3.68
N TYR A 236 16.43 6.31 -4.56
CA TYR A 236 15.18 7.00 -4.27
C TYR A 236 14.05 6.01 -4.04
N ILE A 237 13.88 5.00 -4.90
CA ILE A 237 12.86 3.94 -4.72
C ILE A 237 13.05 3.23 -3.37
N MET A 238 14.27 2.78 -3.07
CA MET A 238 14.53 2.03 -1.84
C MET A 238 14.28 2.88 -0.59
N ASN A 239 14.72 4.11 -0.58
CA ASN A 239 14.50 5.01 0.55
C ASN A 239 13.03 5.43 0.67
N ALA A 240 12.31 5.63 -0.45
CA ALA A 240 10.88 5.92 -0.44
C ALA A 240 10.07 4.74 0.15
N PHE A 241 10.40 3.49 -0.19
CA PHE A 241 9.80 2.32 0.46
C PHE A 241 10.06 2.29 1.98
N TYR A 242 11.22 2.77 2.44
CA TYR A 242 11.48 2.92 3.88
C TYR A 242 10.65 4.04 4.50
N ALA A 243 10.64 5.23 3.86
CA ALA A 243 9.93 6.41 4.34
C ALA A 243 8.40 6.22 4.30
N ALA A 244 7.88 5.52 3.29
CA ALA A 244 6.46 5.19 3.16
C ALA A 244 5.94 4.27 4.28
N GLY A 245 6.78 3.88 5.20
CA GLY A 245 6.39 3.14 6.39
C GLY A 245 6.86 1.70 6.41
N GLY A 246 8.10 1.44 6.00
CA GLY A 246 8.70 0.10 6.03
C GLY A 246 8.48 -0.64 7.35
N GLY A 247 7.32 -1.27 7.52
CA GLY A 247 6.88 -1.93 8.74
C GLY A 247 5.83 -1.19 9.57
N LEU A 248 5.49 0.07 9.25
CA LEU A 248 4.38 0.82 9.89
C LEU A 248 3.01 0.52 9.24
N GLY A 249 2.84 -0.68 8.71
CA GLY A 249 1.54 -1.10 8.18
C GLY A 249 0.54 -1.37 9.30
N ALA A 250 -0.71 -1.02 9.07
CA ALA A 250 -1.81 -1.24 10.02
C ALA A 250 -2.70 -2.44 9.64
N ARG A 251 -2.16 -3.44 8.96
CA ARG A 251 -2.92 -4.64 8.54
C ARG A 251 -3.56 -5.35 9.73
N HIS A 252 -2.92 -5.35 10.88
CA HIS A 252 -3.49 -5.89 12.11
C HIS A 252 -4.85 -5.27 12.48
N ALA A 253 -5.11 -4.03 12.11
CA ALA A 253 -6.40 -3.37 12.37
C ALA A 253 -7.52 -3.95 11.51
N SER A 254 -7.28 -4.16 10.20
CA SER A 254 -8.23 -4.85 9.31
C SER A 254 -8.44 -6.31 9.73
N HIS A 255 -7.36 -7.01 10.09
CA HIS A 255 -7.44 -8.39 10.63
C HIS A 255 -8.23 -8.44 11.95
N ARG A 256 -8.08 -7.44 12.83
CA ARG A 256 -8.84 -7.35 14.09
C ARG A 256 -10.33 -7.18 13.81
N ARG A 257 -10.72 -6.29 12.90
CA ARG A 257 -12.11 -6.11 12.50
C ARG A 257 -12.71 -7.42 11.99
N MET A 258 -12.00 -8.11 11.09
CA MET A 258 -12.45 -9.39 10.55
C MET A 258 -12.52 -10.50 11.61
N LEU A 259 -11.57 -10.55 12.55
CA LEU A 259 -11.63 -11.45 13.70
C LEU A 259 -12.87 -11.20 14.56
N GLU A 260 -13.17 -9.95 14.88
CA GLU A 260 -14.35 -9.56 15.66
C GLU A 260 -15.63 -9.98 14.94
N ALA A 261 -15.74 -9.75 13.63
CA ALA A 261 -16.87 -10.19 12.81
C ALA A 261 -17.03 -11.72 12.81
N VAL A 262 -15.95 -12.48 12.67
CA VAL A 262 -15.97 -13.95 12.74
C VAL A 262 -16.35 -14.46 14.13
N VAL A 263 -15.88 -13.80 15.19
CA VAL A 263 -16.26 -14.13 16.59
C VAL A 263 -17.77 -13.93 16.79
N ASP A 264 -18.32 -12.82 16.30
CA ASP A 264 -19.77 -12.52 16.44
C ASP A 264 -20.62 -13.49 15.59
N TYR A 265 -20.15 -13.85 14.39
CA TYR A 265 -20.76 -14.95 13.62
C TYR A 265 -20.78 -16.25 14.42
N CYS A 266 -19.69 -16.63 15.09
CA CYS A 266 -19.62 -17.84 15.90
C CYS A 266 -20.52 -17.81 17.15
N LYS A 267 -20.79 -16.63 17.71
CA LYS A 267 -21.72 -16.45 18.86
C LYS A 267 -23.18 -16.64 18.45
N THR A 268 -23.52 -16.39 17.20
CA THR A 268 -24.89 -16.43 16.69
C THR A 268 -25.20 -17.68 15.85
N THR A 269 -24.19 -18.36 15.34
CA THR A 269 -24.34 -19.54 14.45
C THR A 269 -24.29 -20.84 15.24
N ARG A 270 -25.19 -21.78 14.86
CA ARG A 270 -25.23 -23.15 15.42
C ARG A 270 -24.72 -24.18 14.42
N LEU A 271 -23.90 -25.10 14.92
CA LEU A 271 -23.48 -26.30 14.20
C LEU A 271 -23.86 -27.53 15.04
N ASN A 272 -24.59 -28.48 14.45
CA ASN A 272 -25.07 -29.67 15.13
C ASN A 272 -25.78 -29.42 16.48
N GLY A 273 -26.57 -28.34 16.53
CA GLY A 273 -27.34 -27.98 17.72
C GLY A 273 -26.58 -27.15 18.77
N ALA A 274 -25.26 -27.06 18.71
CA ALA A 274 -24.44 -26.24 19.61
C ALA A 274 -24.00 -24.93 18.96
N MET A 275 -23.78 -23.88 19.76
CA MET A 275 -23.20 -22.63 19.27
C MET A 275 -21.77 -22.84 18.80
N LEU A 276 -21.43 -22.34 17.63
CA LEU A 276 -20.11 -22.53 16.99
C LEU A 276 -18.95 -22.03 17.88
N ILE A 277 -19.16 -20.95 18.62
CA ILE A 277 -18.19 -20.40 19.59
C ILE A 277 -17.81 -21.39 20.71
N LYS A 278 -18.62 -22.43 20.96
CA LYS A 278 -18.37 -23.44 22.00
C LYS A 278 -17.59 -24.66 21.45
N ASP A 279 -17.51 -24.80 20.13
CA ASP A 279 -16.76 -25.89 19.52
C ASP A 279 -15.25 -25.72 19.78
N PRO A 280 -14.56 -26.75 20.32
CA PRO A 280 -13.14 -26.66 20.66
C PRO A 280 -12.23 -26.38 19.45
N ILE A 281 -12.55 -26.91 18.27
CA ILE A 281 -11.77 -26.72 17.05
C ILE A 281 -11.92 -25.27 16.57
N THR A 282 -13.13 -24.75 16.56
CA THR A 282 -13.40 -23.34 16.25
C THR A 282 -12.68 -22.40 17.19
N ARG A 283 -12.71 -22.69 18.51
CA ARG A 283 -12.01 -21.89 19.51
C ARG A 283 -10.50 -21.87 19.31
N SER A 284 -9.91 -23.02 18.95
CA SER A 284 -8.48 -23.11 18.63
C SER A 284 -8.12 -22.23 17.43
N LYS A 285 -8.93 -22.25 16.37
CA LYS A 285 -8.72 -21.39 15.19
C LYS A 285 -8.90 -19.90 15.50
N LEU A 286 -9.88 -19.54 16.32
CA LEU A 286 -10.05 -18.16 16.77
C LEU A 286 -8.85 -17.67 17.61
N ALA A 287 -8.28 -18.54 18.46
CA ALA A 287 -7.07 -18.21 19.21
C ALA A 287 -5.85 -18.01 18.28
N GLU A 288 -5.73 -18.81 17.22
CA GLU A 288 -4.69 -18.61 16.20
C GLU A 288 -4.86 -17.26 15.46
N LEU A 289 -6.09 -16.92 15.04
CA LEU A 289 -6.40 -15.62 14.45
C LEU A 289 -6.02 -14.46 15.37
N ALA A 290 -6.38 -14.54 16.66
CA ALA A 290 -6.03 -13.53 17.64
C ALA A 290 -4.50 -13.39 17.84
N THR A 291 -3.77 -14.51 17.79
CA THR A 291 -2.30 -14.52 17.86
C THR A 291 -1.68 -13.82 16.64
N ILE A 292 -2.22 -14.04 15.45
CA ILE A 292 -1.79 -13.36 14.21
C ILE A 292 -1.97 -11.83 14.38
N VAL A 293 -3.17 -11.39 14.77
CA VAL A 293 -3.49 -9.97 14.97
C VAL A 293 -2.53 -9.31 15.95
N GLU A 294 -2.30 -9.95 17.11
CA GLU A 294 -1.43 -9.38 18.14
C GLU A 294 0.04 -9.36 17.72
N THR A 295 0.51 -10.39 17.02
CA THR A 295 1.88 -10.43 16.48
C THR A 295 2.12 -9.27 15.51
N GLU A 296 1.20 -9.05 14.58
CA GLU A 296 1.32 -7.97 13.60
C GLU A 296 1.25 -6.58 14.28
N ARG A 297 0.38 -6.42 15.28
CA ARG A 297 0.28 -5.20 16.06
C ARG A 297 1.59 -4.88 16.77
N LEU A 298 2.17 -5.85 17.45
CA LEU A 298 3.44 -5.68 18.17
C LEU A 298 4.60 -5.32 17.22
N LEU A 299 4.68 -5.95 16.04
CA LEU A 299 5.68 -5.63 15.04
C LEU A 299 5.52 -4.21 14.48
N SER A 300 4.28 -3.75 14.30
CA SER A 300 4.01 -2.37 13.87
C SER A 300 4.44 -1.36 14.93
N TYR A 301 4.20 -1.66 16.21
CA TYR A 301 4.60 -0.79 17.33
C TYR A 301 6.11 -0.81 17.57
N GLU A 302 6.77 -1.94 17.37
CA GLU A 302 8.24 -2.00 17.38
C GLU A 302 8.84 -1.13 16.25
N ALA A 303 8.26 -1.20 15.04
CA ALA A 303 8.69 -0.36 13.93
C ALA A 303 8.48 1.13 14.23
N LEU A 304 7.36 1.50 14.85
CA LEU A 304 7.11 2.86 15.32
C LEU A 304 8.17 3.30 16.34
N GLY A 305 8.42 2.48 17.37
CA GLY A 305 9.43 2.78 18.39
C GLY A 305 10.80 3.02 17.78
N ASN A 306 11.22 2.19 16.84
CA ASN A 306 12.48 2.35 16.11
C ASN A 306 12.51 3.64 15.28
N ALA A 307 11.41 4.01 14.63
CA ALA A 307 11.29 5.26 13.87
C ALA A 307 11.38 6.50 14.78
N VAL A 308 10.71 6.49 15.92
CA VAL A 308 10.72 7.58 16.90
C VAL A 308 12.11 7.86 17.47
N ILE A 309 12.87 6.79 17.77
CA ILE A 309 14.25 6.94 18.28
C ILE A 309 15.31 7.13 17.19
N GLY A 310 14.91 7.18 15.90
CA GLY A 310 15.82 7.34 14.77
C GLY A 310 16.80 6.17 14.57
N ARG A 311 16.45 4.96 14.99
CA ARG A 311 17.29 3.76 14.91
C ARG A 311 16.61 2.61 14.15
N PRO A 312 16.32 2.80 12.86
CA PRO A 312 15.73 1.72 12.08
C PRO A 312 16.70 0.53 12.02
N PRO A 313 16.21 -0.71 12.12
CA PRO A 313 17.06 -1.88 11.99
C PRO A 313 17.65 -1.99 10.57
N ALA A 314 18.81 -2.64 10.43
CA ALA A 314 19.52 -2.78 9.15
C ALA A 314 18.68 -3.48 8.07
N PHE A 315 17.74 -4.31 8.46
CA PHE A 315 16.75 -4.97 7.57
C PHE A 315 15.47 -4.14 7.37
N GLY A 316 15.39 -2.94 7.96
CA GLY A 316 14.21 -2.07 7.89
C GLY A 316 12.94 -2.77 8.33
N GLY A 317 11.84 -2.51 7.64
CA GLY A 317 10.54 -3.15 7.90
C GLY A 317 10.39 -4.57 7.33
N ALA A 318 11.46 -5.22 6.84
CA ALA A 318 11.35 -6.51 6.17
C ALA A 318 10.70 -7.59 7.03
N LEU A 319 10.94 -7.60 8.35
CA LEU A 319 10.33 -8.56 9.27
C LEU A 319 8.80 -8.42 9.30
N GLY A 320 8.30 -7.22 9.55
CA GLY A 320 6.86 -6.95 9.55
C GLY A 320 6.21 -7.31 8.22
N VAL A 321 6.86 -6.97 7.09
CA VAL A 321 6.36 -7.31 5.75
C VAL A 321 6.29 -8.81 5.53
N VAL A 322 7.31 -9.59 5.92
CA VAL A 322 7.30 -11.06 5.79
C VAL A 322 6.16 -11.65 6.62
N VAL A 323 6.09 -11.29 7.90
CA VAL A 323 5.08 -11.84 8.80
C VAL A 323 3.66 -11.51 8.31
N THR A 324 3.39 -10.27 7.97
CA THR A 324 2.07 -9.86 7.48
C THR A 324 1.67 -10.56 6.18
N LYS A 325 2.62 -10.66 5.22
CA LYS A 325 2.32 -11.30 3.93
C LYS A 325 2.13 -12.81 4.02
N GLU A 326 2.81 -13.47 4.92
CA GLU A 326 2.64 -14.91 5.16
C GLU A 326 1.41 -15.22 6.02
N ASN A 327 1.09 -14.34 6.94
CA ASN A 327 -0.12 -14.46 7.76
C ASN A 327 -1.40 -14.23 6.95
N LEU A 328 -1.39 -13.38 5.92
CA LEU A 328 -2.61 -13.01 5.20
C LEU A 328 -3.33 -14.22 4.58
N PRO A 329 -2.70 -15.14 3.81
CA PRO A 329 -3.36 -16.35 3.34
C PRO A 329 -3.80 -17.28 4.49
N ARG A 330 -2.98 -17.39 5.54
CA ARG A 330 -3.31 -18.22 6.71
C ARG A 330 -4.53 -17.69 7.45
N PHE A 331 -4.58 -16.39 7.66
CA PHE A 331 -5.71 -15.69 8.29
C PHE A 331 -7.01 -15.93 7.50
N ALA A 332 -6.99 -15.69 6.19
CA ALA A 332 -8.14 -15.89 5.32
C ALA A 332 -8.60 -17.37 5.30
N GLN A 333 -7.67 -18.32 5.25
CA GLN A 333 -7.98 -19.75 5.32
C GLN A 333 -8.66 -20.13 6.64
N LEU A 334 -8.17 -19.61 7.77
CA LEU A 334 -8.78 -19.89 9.07
C LEU A 334 -10.21 -19.33 9.16
N CYS A 335 -10.45 -18.11 8.65
CA CYS A 335 -11.80 -17.54 8.57
C CYS A 335 -12.72 -18.45 7.74
N ASN A 336 -12.29 -18.88 6.55
CA ASN A 336 -13.06 -19.79 5.70
C ASN A 336 -13.33 -21.14 6.35
N GLN A 337 -12.36 -21.72 7.05
CA GLN A 337 -12.53 -22.98 7.76
C GLN A 337 -13.50 -22.88 8.95
N ILE A 338 -13.61 -21.71 9.58
CA ILE A 338 -14.56 -21.45 10.67
C ILE A 338 -15.97 -21.28 10.11
N VAL A 339 -16.12 -20.48 9.06
CA VAL A 339 -17.41 -20.21 8.42
C VAL A 339 -17.94 -21.43 7.66
N GLY A 340 -17.05 -22.26 7.13
CA GLY A 340 -17.38 -23.49 6.41
C GLY A 340 -17.70 -23.26 4.92
N PRO A 341 -18.44 -24.19 4.27
CA PRO A 341 -18.62 -24.15 2.80
C PRO A 341 -19.27 -22.88 2.26
N LEU A 342 -20.10 -22.20 3.05
CA LEU A 342 -20.75 -20.96 2.63
C LEU A 342 -19.80 -19.78 2.54
N SER A 343 -18.58 -19.90 3.09
CA SER A 343 -17.52 -18.88 2.99
C SER A 343 -17.09 -18.57 1.55
N GLN A 344 -17.45 -19.43 0.58
CA GLN A 344 -17.12 -19.26 -0.83
C GLN A 344 -18.14 -18.40 -1.59
N LEU A 345 -19.20 -17.96 -0.93
CA LEU A 345 -20.24 -17.15 -1.55
C LEU A 345 -19.82 -15.68 -1.57
N LYS A 346 -19.92 -15.08 -2.74
CA LYS A 346 -19.61 -13.66 -2.96
C LYS A 346 -20.66 -12.73 -2.37
N ALA A 347 -20.28 -11.49 -2.18
CA ALA A 347 -21.19 -10.39 -1.87
C ALA A 347 -22.41 -10.36 -2.81
N GLY A 348 -23.57 -9.98 -2.27
CA GLY A 348 -24.85 -9.99 -3.00
C GLY A 348 -25.58 -11.34 -2.99
N SER A 349 -24.94 -12.45 -2.57
CA SER A 349 -25.65 -13.70 -2.31
C SER A 349 -26.38 -13.61 -0.96
N ARG A 350 -27.71 -13.86 -0.95
CA ARG A 350 -28.50 -13.90 0.30
C ARG A 350 -28.05 -14.95 1.33
N TRP A 351 -27.21 -15.89 0.91
CA TRP A 351 -26.68 -16.96 1.75
C TRP A 351 -25.23 -16.74 2.18
N ALA A 352 -24.60 -15.66 1.69
CA ALA A 352 -23.22 -15.38 2.03
C ALA A 352 -23.11 -14.92 3.50
N PRO A 353 -22.41 -15.71 4.37
CA PRO A 353 -22.10 -15.24 5.70
C PRO A 353 -21.17 -14.02 5.63
N LEU A 354 -21.29 -13.13 6.62
CA LEU A 354 -20.43 -11.93 6.68
C LEU A 354 -20.45 -11.16 5.34
N GLU A 355 -21.62 -11.11 4.70
CA GLU A 355 -21.86 -10.39 3.43
C GLU A 355 -20.92 -10.78 2.27
N GLY A 356 -20.28 -11.97 2.36
CA GLY A 356 -19.32 -12.47 1.36
C GLY A 356 -17.88 -12.03 1.59
N GLU A 357 -17.61 -11.35 2.68
CA GLU A 357 -16.28 -10.81 2.99
C GLU A 357 -15.21 -11.90 3.12
N THR A 358 -15.57 -13.09 3.62
CA THR A 358 -14.62 -14.22 3.71
C THR A 358 -14.13 -14.70 2.34
N GLU A 359 -14.98 -14.69 1.32
CA GLU A 359 -14.57 -15.01 -0.06
C GLU A 359 -13.61 -13.95 -0.60
N ALA A 360 -13.96 -12.68 -0.46
CA ALA A 360 -13.15 -11.57 -0.91
C ALA A 360 -11.75 -11.59 -0.27
N TRP A 361 -11.66 -11.75 1.03
CA TRP A 361 -10.40 -11.86 1.77
C TRP A 361 -9.56 -13.06 1.31
N TYR A 362 -10.19 -14.21 1.10
CA TYR A 362 -9.49 -15.40 0.64
C TYR A 362 -8.89 -15.19 -0.75
N ARG A 363 -9.68 -14.69 -1.69
CA ARG A 363 -9.26 -14.42 -3.06
C ARG A 363 -8.11 -13.41 -3.14
N GLN A 364 -8.18 -12.34 -2.34
CA GLN A 364 -7.15 -11.31 -2.28
C GLN A 364 -5.88 -11.74 -1.57
N SER A 365 -5.98 -12.65 -0.61
CA SER A 365 -4.82 -13.07 0.18
C SER A 365 -3.69 -13.64 -0.68
N TYR A 366 -3.99 -14.15 -1.87
CA TYR A 366 -3.00 -14.67 -2.81
C TYR A 366 -2.38 -13.57 -3.71
N ALA A 367 -2.99 -12.42 -3.84
CA ALA A 367 -2.45 -11.27 -4.61
C ALA A 367 -1.42 -10.46 -3.80
N ASN A 368 -0.63 -11.10 -2.97
CA ASN A 368 0.13 -10.51 -1.86
C ASN A 368 1.61 -10.25 -2.18
N HIS A 369 1.98 -10.00 -3.43
CA HIS A 369 3.38 -9.80 -3.85
C HIS A 369 3.77 -8.33 -4.05
N ALA A 370 2.81 -7.40 -4.11
CA ALA A 370 3.07 -5.97 -4.29
C ALA A 370 3.99 -5.39 -3.19
N GLY A 371 4.88 -4.47 -3.53
CA GLY A 371 5.86 -3.92 -2.57
C GLY A 371 6.99 -4.89 -2.18
N GLY A 372 7.20 -5.93 -2.98
CA GLY A 372 8.26 -6.94 -2.82
C GLY A 372 7.75 -8.27 -2.23
N ALA A 373 8.07 -9.36 -2.93
CA ALA A 373 7.69 -10.71 -2.51
C ALA A 373 8.29 -11.09 -1.15
N PRO A 374 7.59 -11.93 -0.33
CA PRO A 374 8.13 -12.39 0.95
C PRO A 374 9.50 -13.02 0.85
N GLN A 375 9.78 -13.75 -0.24
CA GLN A 375 11.08 -14.39 -0.51
C GLN A 375 12.22 -13.38 -0.60
N VAL A 376 12.01 -12.25 -1.28
CA VAL A 376 13.00 -11.15 -1.37
C VAL A 376 13.22 -10.53 0.02
N LYS A 377 12.16 -10.33 0.79
CA LYS A 377 12.27 -9.77 2.15
C LYS A 377 12.95 -10.75 3.11
N ARG A 378 12.73 -12.07 2.98
CA ARG A 378 13.49 -13.09 3.72
C ARG A 378 14.98 -13.06 3.39
N MET A 379 15.35 -12.86 2.12
CA MET A 379 16.76 -12.67 1.74
C MET A 379 17.36 -11.42 2.40
N VAL A 380 16.62 -10.32 2.49
CA VAL A 380 17.07 -9.11 3.21
C VAL A 380 17.27 -9.40 4.69
N LEU A 381 16.35 -10.13 5.34
CA LEU A 381 16.49 -10.56 6.73
C LEU A 381 17.74 -11.45 6.93
N ALA A 382 17.92 -12.44 6.06
CA ALA A 382 19.05 -13.34 6.13
C ALA A 382 20.38 -12.60 6.00
N THR A 383 20.52 -11.74 4.99
CA THR A 383 21.80 -11.08 4.68
C THR A 383 22.07 -9.86 5.55
N ARG A 384 21.08 -8.97 5.75
CA ARG A 384 21.28 -7.72 6.51
C ARG A 384 20.93 -7.86 8.00
N GLY A 385 19.98 -8.74 8.34
CA GLY A 385 19.58 -8.97 9.73
C GLY A 385 20.48 -9.98 10.44
N LEU A 386 20.74 -11.12 9.83
CA LEU A 386 21.52 -12.22 10.40
C LEU A 386 22.98 -12.26 9.93
N GLY A 387 23.39 -11.43 8.95
CA GLY A 387 24.75 -11.41 8.44
C GLY A 387 25.15 -12.66 7.63
N LEU A 388 24.16 -13.42 7.12
CA LEU A 388 24.43 -14.59 6.31
C LEU A 388 25.02 -14.18 4.93
N PRO A 389 25.86 -15.02 4.31
CA PRO A 389 26.41 -14.75 2.98
C PRO A 389 25.28 -14.71 1.93
N ARG A 390 25.53 -13.94 0.86
CA ARG A 390 24.64 -13.84 -0.31
C ARG A 390 24.80 -15.03 -1.23
#